data_be909c69c8acdad2d88a5f1229f9cc95
#
_entry.id   be909c69c8acdad2d88a5f1229f9cc95
#
_cell.length_a   1.000
_cell.length_b   1.000
_cell.length_c   1.000
_cell.angle_alpha   90.00
_cell.angle_beta   90.00
_cell.angle_gamma   90.00
#
_symmetry.space_group_name_H-M   'P 1'
#
loop_
_entity.id
_entity.type
_entity.pdbx_description
1 polymer ?
#
loop_
_entity_poly.entity_id
_entity_poly.type
_entity_poly.pdbx_seq_one_letter_code
_entity_poly.pdbx_strand_id
1 'polypeptide(L)'
;MASPSPRRHAPLPPPRHHHRRTLSSTLVDETVAAAAALVHKWHPGDATDSGCGSLFLDAADGDDEPQRFLRAAADLHRAMLFFASDATTHGGSDGSGLIQAQALLETAMRRLDLELQLLLSDDVDATRRSSSIRAVVKAMMAAGYGRECVATFKSRRRAALSAALHRLLGFPPLPGPGDHHHHMHKLSWDQLDGTVIPSWLAAAPAAFTSLFPAEKRLCDAAFSGDAAVGDAVFAAVASDHAAGLLAVAEALSARARRAPERLFRVLDVHDALTAALPALLSVFGSGDGSEIAARAAAAVAKVGDAARSTLGGLEAAIRKEPSKGTAAGGAVHPLTRYVMNYLVFLADYNHGLALLYDDDSESDNSDEQAPPSSSIIHRLVTALLGKLEAKAGSYREVALSYLFLVNNTAYVARKVAGSGELRGGTGRAVGGGAGGQGDGARGRVRARGVGQGDDLAGRRRRRRR
;
A
#
# COMPACT_ATOMS: atom_id res chain seq x y z
N MET A 1 -81.52 -65.42 -28.61
CA MET A 1 -80.64 -64.27 -29.03
C MET A 1 -80.81 -63.15 -28.00
N ALA A 2 -79.90 -63.04 -27.06
CA ALA A 2 -79.95 -62.02 -26.02
C ALA A 2 -78.87 -60.97 -26.32
N SER A 3 -79.28 -59.71 -26.43
CA SER A 3 -78.38 -58.56 -26.63
C SER A 3 -77.74 -58.14 -25.31
N PRO A 4 -76.46 -57.78 -25.28
CA PRO A 4 -75.78 -57.35 -24.04
C PRO A 4 -76.01 -55.84 -23.76
N SER A 5 -76.35 -55.53 -22.52
CA SER A 5 -76.49 -54.16 -21.97
C SER A 5 -75.19 -53.37 -21.94
N PRO A 6 -75.22 -52.05 -22.13
CA PRO A 6 -73.99 -51.22 -22.05
C PRO A 6 -73.54 -51.00 -20.60
N ARG A 7 -72.25 -51.23 -20.33
CA ARG A 7 -71.56 -50.88 -19.03
C ARG A 7 -71.50 -49.38 -18.84
N ARG A 8 -72.03 -48.88 -17.72
CA ARG A 8 -71.89 -47.52 -17.27
C ARG A 8 -70.44 -47.33 -16.81
N HIS A 9 -69.69 -46.36 -17.41
CA HIS A 9 -68.47 -45.92 -16.93
C HIS A 9 -68.64 -45.05 -15.64
N ALA A 10 -68.01 -45.45 -14.56
CA ALA A 10 -67.91 -44.64 -13.34
C ALA A 10 -67.08 -43.39 -13.61
N PRO A 11 -67.37 -42.19 -13.04
CA PRO A 11 -66.57 -41.01 -13.21
C PRO A 11 -65.26 -41.19 -12.44
N LEU A 12 -64.16 -40.83 -13.11
CA LEU A 12 -62.80 -40.76 -12.50
C LEU A 12 -62.78 -39.78 -11.31
N PRO A 13 -62.11 -40.08 -10.22
CA PRO A 13 -62.00 -39.17 -9.10
C PRO A 13 -61.17 -37.91 -9.52
N PRO A 14 -61.51 -36.72 -8.99
CA PRO A 14 -60.81 -35.48 -9.33
C PRO A 14 -59.32 -35.52 -8.88
N PRO A 15 -58.40 -34.89 -9.62
CA PRO A 15 -56.97 -34.94 -9.35
C PRO A 15 -56.66 -34.30 -7.99
N ARG A 16 -55.96 -35.04 -7.14
CA ARG A 16 -55.55 -34.65 -5.77
C ARG A 16 -54.53 -33.47 -5.70
N HIS A 17 -54.30 -32.77 -6.81
CA HIS A 17 -53.26 -31.74 -6.90
C HIS A 17 -53.65 -30.36 -6.33
N HIS A 18 -54.92 -30.04 -6.21
CA HIS A 18 -55.38 -28.72 -5.73
C HIS A 18 -55.16 -28.51 -4.22
N HIS A 19 -55.28 -29.54 -3.37
CA HIS A 19 -55.10 -29.42 -1.92
C HIS A 19 -53.65 -29.20 -1.50
N ARG A 20 -52.69 -29.73 -2.22
CA ARG A 20 -51.29 -29.61 -1.92
C ARG A 20 -50.72 -28.20 -2.27
N ARG A 21 -51.32 -27.54 -3.26
CA ARG A 21 -50.96 -26.19 -3.69
C ARG A 21 -51.49 -25.10 -2.77
N THR A 22 -52.70 -25.21 -2.30
CA THR A 22 -53.29 -24.27 -1.34
C THR A 22 -52.60 -24.30 0.00
N LEU A 23 -52.15 -25.46 0.49
CA LEU A 23 -51.34 -25.57 1.72
C LEU A 23 -49.93 -24.97 1.55
N SER A 24 -49.30 -25.08 0.38
CA SER A 24 -48.00 -24.47 0.07
C SER A 24 -48.08 -22.94 -0.01
N SER A 25 -49.17 -22.41 -0.60
CA SER A 25 -49.43 -20.97 -0.70
C SER A 25 -49.69 -20.36 0.68
N THR A 26 -50.51 -20.97 1.51
CA THR A 26 -50.79 -20.46 2.87
C THR A 26 -49.56 -20.48 3.77
N LEU A 27 -48.67 -21.48 3.66
CA LEU A 27 -47.39 -21.49 4.40
C LEU A 27 -46.45 -20.37 3.95
N VAL A 28 -46.44 -20.04 2.65
CA VAL A 28 -45.61 -18.93 2.15
C VAL A 28 -46.20 -17.60 2.63
N ASP A 29 -47.52 -17.43 2.63
CA ASP A 29 -48.21 -16.24 3.15
C ASP A 29 -47.94 -16.04 4.65
N GLU A 30 -47.94 -17.11 5.46
CA GLU A 30 -47.56 -17.05 6.89
C GLU A 30 -46.08 -16.65 7.10
N THR A 31 -45.19 -17.18 6.27
CA THR A 31 -43.76 -16.79 6.34
C THR A 31 -43.53 -15.32 5.97
N VAL A 32 -44.25 -14.83 4.94
CA VAL A 32 -44.22 -13.42 4.56
C VAL A 32 -44.77 -12.53 5.69
N ALA A 33 -45.87 -12.93 6.33
CA ALA A 33 -46.46 -12.19 7.45
C ALA A 33 -45.50 -12.14 8.69
N ALA A 34 -44.87 -13.26 8.99
CA ALA A 34 -43.86 -13.32 10.08
C ALA A 34 -42.64 -12.43 9.78
N ALA A 35 -42.12 -12.47 8.54
CA ALA A 35 -41.03 -11.63 8.09
C ALA A 35 -41.41 -10.14 8.10
N ALA A 36 -42.65 -9.80 7.69
CA ALA A 36 -43.14 -8.44 7.69
C ALA A 36 -43.09 -7.77 9.07
N ALA A 37 -43.47 -8.49 10.13
CA ALA A 37 -43.43 -7.98 11.48
C ALA A 37 -42.01 -7.57 11.90
N LEU A 38 -41.00 -8.36 11.52
CA LEU A 38 -39.61 -8.08 11.85
C LEU A 38 -39.04 -6.95 10.98
N VAL A 39 -39.38 -6.91 9.68
CA VAL A 39 -38.94 -5.83 8.78
C VAL A 39 -39.53 -4.48 9.18
N HIS A 40 -40.82 -4.46 9.60
CA HIS A 40 -41.44 -3.23 10.10
C HIS A 40 -40.83 -2.74 11.42
N LYS A 41 -40.45 -3.64 12.33
CA LYS A 41 -39.74 -3.29 13.57
C LYS A 41 -38.43 -2.52 13.30
N TRP A 42 -37.73 -2.91 12.23
CA TRP A 42 -36.44 -2.34 11.85
C TRP A 42 -36.52 -1.48 10.58
N HIS A 43 -37.63 -0.74 10.41
CA HIS A 43 -37.83 0.08 9.22
C HIS A 43 -36.75 1.19 9.10
N PRO A 44 -36.13 1.39 7.92
CA PRO A 44 -35.06 2.38 7.73
C PRO A 44 -35.47 3.83 8.03
N GLY A 45 -36.76 4.16 7.88
CA GLY A 45 -37.30 5.51 8.17
C GLY A 45 -37.27 5.87 9.64
N ASP A 46 -37.30 4.89 10.54
CA ASP A 46 -37.31 5.12 11.98
C ASP A 46 -35.87 5.35 12.50
N ALA A 47 -34.85 5.06 11.69
CA ALA A 47 -33.43 5.28 12.03
C ALA A 47 -33.00 6.76 12.00
N THR A 48 -33.77 7.64 11.33
CA THR A 48 -33.45 9.08 11.21
C THR A 48 -34.03 9.93 12.36
N ASP A 49 -34.94 9.35 13.14
CA ASP A 49 -35.56 10.04 14.28
C ASP A 49 -35.20 9.29 15.57
N SER A 50 -34.13 9.68 16.19
CA SER A 50 -33.70 9.47 17.61
C SER A 50 -34.06 8.14 18.31
N GLY A 51 -33.94 6.95 17.67
CA GLY A 51 -34.27 5.77 18.47
C GLY A 51 -34.00 4.38 17.91
N CYS A 52 -33.81 4.20 16.63
CA CYS A 52 -33.53 2.88 16.12
C CYS A 52 -32.01 2.63 16.09
N GLY A 53 -31.48 1.91 17.08
CA GLY A 53 -30.10 1.49 17.17
C GLY A 53 -29.67 0.60 16.00
N SER A 54 -28.41 0.17 15.98
CA SER A 54 -27.89 -0.78 15.00
C SER A 54 -28.33 -2.21 15.35
N LEU A 55 -28.83 -2.92 14.36
CA LEU A 55 -29.23 -4.31 14.51
C LEU A 55 -28.06 -5.22 14.92
N PHE A 56 -26.83 -4.90 14.50
CA PHE A 56 -25.65 -5.72 14.74
C PHE A 56 -24.73 -5.16 15.81
N LEU A 57 -24.70 -3.84 16.01
CA LEU A 57 -23.80 -3.20 16.98
C LEU A 57 -24.39 -3.17 18.38
N ASP A 58 -25.71 -2.97 18.48
CA ASP A 58 -26.41 -2.88 19.77
C ASP A 58 -26.89 -4.25 20.27
N ALA A 59 -26.77 -5.31 19.46
CA ALA A 59 -27.09 -6.67 19.87
C ALA A 59 -26.21 -7.11 21.05
N ALA A 60 -26.83 -7.52 22.15
CA ALA A 60 -26.13 -8.12 23.28
C ALA A 60 -25.52 -9.47 22.88
N ASP A 61 -24.49 -9.91 23.62
CA ASP A 61 -23.92 -11.23 23.40
C ASP A 61 -24.97 -12.32 23.65
N GLY A 62 -25.28 -13.08 22.58
CA GLY A 62 -26.33 -14.10 22.59
C GLY A 62 -27.69 -13.65 22.05
N ASP A 63 -27.82 -12.40 21.58
CA ASP A 63 -29.03 -11.95 20.91
C ASP A 63 -29.12 -12.54 19.49
N ASP A 64 -30.18 -13.29 19.24
CA ASP A 64 -30.47 -13.96 17.95
C ASP A 64 -31.17 -13.01 16.94
N GLU A 65 -31.46 -11.77 17.31
CA GLU A 65 -32.25 -10.86 16.50
C GLU A 65 -31.60 -10.54 15.14
N PRO A 66 -30.30 -10.26 15.02
CA PRO A 66 -29.62 -10.09 13.73
C PRO A 66 -29.77 -11.31 12.81
N GLN A 67 -29.63 -12.50 13.38
CA GLN A 67 -29.75 -13.76 12.62
C GLN A 67 -31.19 -14.02 12.20
N ARG A 68 -32.17 -13.65 13.03
CA ARG A 68 -33.60 -13.75 12.69
C ARG A 68 -33.95 -12.80 11.55
N PHE A 69 -33.41 -11.58 11.56
CA PHE A 69 -33.60 -10.62 10.48
C PHE A 69 -33.01 -11.13 9.13
N LEU A 70 -31.77 -11.66 9.17
CA LEU A 70 -31.16 -12.25 7.96
C LEU A 70 -31.96 -13.44 7.40
N ARG A 71 -32.52 -14.28 8.29
CA ARG A 71 -33.42 -15.38 7.89
C ARG A 71 -34.70 -14.83 7.27
N ALA A 72 -35.32 -13.83 7.88
CA ALA A 72 -36.52 -13.20 7.34
C ALA A 72 -36.30 -12.61 5.94
N ALA A 73 -35.16 -11.96 5.72
CA ALA A 73 -34.79 -11.46 4.40
C ALA A 73 -34.62 -12.60 3.36
N ALA A 74 -33.99 -13.70 3.76
CA ALA A 74 -33.85 -14.88 2.90
C ALA A 74 -35.21 -15.56 2.61
N ASP A 75 -36.10 -15.58 3.60
CA ASP A 75 -37.46 -16.13 3.45
C ASP A 75 -38.31 -15.28 2.49
N LEU A 76 -38.23 -13.94 2.59
CA LEU A 76 -38.86 -13.02 1.65
C LEU A 76 -38.36 -13.22 0.21
N HIS A 77 -37.05 -13.39 0.03
CA HIS A 77 -36.48 -13.67 -1.30
C HIS A 77 -37.01 -15.00 -1.87
N ARG A 78 -37.06 -16.05 -1.04
CA ARG A 78 -37.65 -17.36 -1.46
C ARG A 78 -39.13 -17.24 -1.78
N ALA A 79 -39.90 -16.49 -0.97
CA ALA A 79 -41.31 -16.24 -1.24
C ALA A 79 -41.52 -15.48 -2.55
N MET A 80 -40.70 -14.45 -2.82
CA MET A 80 -40.75 -13.71 -4.09
C MET A 80 -40.49 -14.64 -5.29
N LEU A 81 -39.47 -15.51 -5.22
CA LEU A 81 -39.19 -16.50 -6.28
C LEU A 81 -40.32 -17.51 -6.45
N PHE A 82 -40.95 -17.94 -5.36
CA PHE A 82 -42.10 -18.84 -5.39
C PHE A 82 -43.29 -18.18 -6.12
N PHE A 83 -43.69 -16.97 -5.73
CA PHE A 83 -44.77 -16.23 -6.37
C PHE A 83 -44.48 -15.90 -7.83
N ALA A 84 -43.26 -15.57 -8.21
CA ALA A 84 -42.84 -15.33 -9.58
C ALA A 84 -42.98 -16.61 -10.43
N SER A 85 -42.61 -17.78 -9.88
CA SER A 85 -42.78 -19.09 -10.57
C SER A 85 -44.23 -19.49 -10.70
N ASP A 86 -45.09 -19.27 -9.68
CA ASP A 86 -46.49 -19.61 -9.70
C ASP A 86 -47.29 -18.75 -10.71
N ALA A 87 -46.97 -17.46 -10.80
CA ALA A 87 -47.54 -16.54 -11.78
C ALA A 87 -47.26 -16.94 -13.23
N THR A 88 -46.11 -17.54 -13.52
CA THR A 88 -45.77 -18.02 -14.87
C THR A 88 -46.47 -19.31 -15.25
N THR A 89 -46.83 -20.16 -14.26
CA THR A 89 -47.41 -21.49 -14.51
C THR A 89 -48.93 -21.51 -14.54
N HIS A 90 -49.63 -20.55 -13.93
CA HIS A 90 -51.07 -20.66 -13.66
C HIS A 90 -51.90 -19.46 -14.06
N GLY A 91 -51.39 -18.43 -14.70
CA GLY A 91 -52.13 -17.38 -15.40
C GLY A 91 -53.26 -16.64 -14.64
N GLY A 92 -53.38 -16.79 -13.33
CA GLY A 92 -54.53 -16.30 -12.56
C GLY A 92 -54.28 -16.05 -11.08
N SER A 93 -53.02 -16.09 -10.63
CA SER A 93 -52.68 -15.67 -9.26
C SER A 93 -52.73 -14.16 -9.15
N ASP A 94 -53.50 -13.65 -8.17
CA ASP A 94 -53.50 -12.24 -7.78
C ASP A 94 -52.05 -11.82 -7.47
N GLY A 95 -51.43 -10.98 -8.29
CA GLY A 95 -50.01 -10.58 -8.15
C GLY A 95 -49.68 -9.83 -6.84
N SER A 96 -50.67 -9.73 -5.95
CA SER A 96 -50.57 -9.07 -4.64
C SER A 96 -49.48 -9.64 -3.74
N GLY A 97 -49.35 -10.98 -3.65
CA GLY A 97 -48.32 -11.63 -2.83
C GLY A 97 -46.89 -11.36 -3.32
N LEU A 98 -46.70 -11.36 -4.64
CA LEU A 98 -45.39 -11.02 -5.24
C LEU A 98 -45.02 -9.55 -4.95
N ILE A 99 -45.96 -8.62 -5.17
CA ILE A 99 -45.73 -7.19 -4.92
C ILE A 99 -45.39 -6.95 -3.44
N GLN A 100 -46.13 -7.59 -2.52
CA GLN A 100 -45.91 -7.46 -1.08
C GLN A 100 -44.54 -8.05 -0.68
N ALA A 101 -44.20 -9.24 -1.13
CA ALA A 101 -42.92 -9.86 -0.83
C ALA A 101 -41.74 -9.03 -1.37
N GLN A 102 -41.89 -8.48 -2.58
CA GLN A 102 -40.89 -7.60 -3.19
C GLN A 102 -40.71 -6.29 -2.37
N ALA A 103 -41.80 -5.61 -2.00
CA ALA A 103 -41.71 -4.36 -1.23
C ALA A 103 -41.09 -4.58 0.15
N LEU A 104 -41.38 -5.69 0.82
CA LEU A 104 -40.75 -6.05 2.11
C LEU A 104 -39.28 -6.39 1.93
N LEU A 105 -38.93 -7.13 0.87
CA LEU A 105 -37.55 -7.46 0.56
C LEU A 105 -36.72 -6.19 0.29
N GLU A 106 -37.24 -5.27 -0.51
CA GLU A 106 -36.58 -3.97 -0.76
C GLU A 106 -36.36 -3.18 0.55
N THR A 107 -37.34 -3.20 1.45
CA THR A 107 -37.23 -2.54 2.75
C THR A 107 -36.17 -3.21 3.63
N ALA A 108 -36.15 -4.54 3.67
CA ALA A 108 -35.13 -5.30 4.38
C ALA A 108 -33.72 -5.05 3.82
N MET A 109 -33.57 -4.98 2.49
CA MET A 109 -32.28 -4.69 1.86
C MET A 109 -31.79 -3.28 2.12
N ARG A 110 -32.68 -2.27 2.15
CA ARG A 110 -32.31 -0.91 2.56
C ARG A 110 -31.81 -0.88 4.02
N ARG A 111 -32.47 -1.65 4.91
CA ARG A 111 -31.97 -1.77 6.29
C ARG A 111 -30.59 -2.42 6.33
N LEU A 112 -30.35 -3.52 5.62
CA LEU A 112 -29.05 -4.18 5.56
C LEU A 112 -27.97 -3.29 4.95
N ASP A 113 -28.29 -2.44 3.98
CA ASP A 113 -27.36 -1.46 3.44
C ASP A 113 -26.95 -0.42 4.48
N LEU A 114 -27.89 0.10 5.29
CA LEU A 114 -27.59 1.00 6.41
C LEU A 114 -26.71 0.32 7.47
N GLU A 115 -27.02 -0.93 7.83
CA GLU A 115 -26.21 -1.72 8.74
C GLU A 115 -24.79 -1.94 8.20
N LEU A 116 -24.65 -2.25 6.91
CA LEU A 116 -23.35 -2.36 6.26
C LEU A 116 -22.56 -1.06 6.36
N GLN A 117 -23.20 0.09 6.13
CA GLN A 117 -22.56 1.40 6.27
C GLN A 117 -22.06 1.65 7.69
N LEU A 118 -22.84 1.30 8.71
CA LEU A 118 -22.47 1.42 10.13
C LEU A 118 -21.32 0.47 10.48
N LEU A 119 -21.41 -0.79 10.08
CA LEU A 119 -20.38 -1.80 10.31
C LEU A 119 -19.04 -1.48 9.62
N LEU A 120 -19.06 -0.74 8.51
CA LEU A 120 -17.86 -0.33 7.77
C LEU A 120 -17.23 0.97 8.32
N SER A 121 -17.84 1.61 9.31
CA SER A 121 -17.24 2.77 10.01
C SER A 121 -16.11 2.34 10.96
N ASP A 122 -15.17 3.24 11.26
CA ASP A 122 -13.91 2.89 11.97
C ASP A 122 -14.08 2.63 13.49
N ASP A 123 -15.25 2.93 14.08
CA ASP A 123 -15.44 2.97 15.54
C ASP A 123 -15.80 1.62 16.19
N VAL A 124 -15.80 0.52 15.47
CA VAL A 124 -16.30 -0.78 15.93
C VAL A 124 -15.20 -1.82 16.11
N ASP A 125 -15.33 -2.72 17.10
CA ASP A 125 -14.43 -3.84 17.35
C ASP A 125 -14.26 -4.74 16.09
N ALA A 126 -13.00 -4.92 15.66
CA ALA A 126 -12.65 -5.52 14.38
C ALA A 126 -13.12 -6.99 14.24
N THR A 127 -13.12 -7.77 15.34
CA THR A 127 -13.43 -9.20 15.28
C THR A 127 -14.93 -9.43 15.11
N ARG A 128 -15.73 -8.75 15.92
CA ARG A 128 -17.20 -8.81 15.88
C ARG A 128 -17.74 -8.23 14.58
N ARG A 129 -17.12 -7.13 14.12
CA ARG A 129 -17.44 -6.46 12.87
C ARG A 129 -17.26 -7.36 11.65
N SER A 130 -16.15 -8.12 11.56
CA SER A 130 -15.85 -8.95 10.40
C SER A 130 -16.89 -10.06 10.16
N SER A 131 -17.40 -10.71 11.22
CA SER A 131 -18.44 -11.73 11.11
C SER A 131 -19.78 -11.15 10.67
N SER A 132 -20.17 -9.99 11.22
CA SER A 132 -21.40 -9.29 10.88
C SER A 132 -21.37 -8.75 9.45
N ILE A 133 -20.27 -8.13 9.01
CA ILE A 133 -20.09 -7.68 7.62
C ILE A 133 -20.26 -8.85 6.66
N ARG A 134 -19.61 -9.98 6.91
CA ARG A 134 -19.72 -11.18 6.08
C ARG A 134 -21.17 -11.68 6.00
N ALA A 135 -21.91 -11.70 7.12
CA ALA A 135 -23.29 -12.14 7.16
C ALA A 135 -24.22 -11.23 6.34
N VAL A 136 -24.05 -9.90 6.48
CA VAL A 136 -24.82 -8.90 5.72
C VAL A 136 -24.51 -8.99 4.23
N VAL A 137 -23.22 -9.00 3.85
CA VAL A 137 -22.77 -9.11 2.46
C VAL A 137 -23.34 -10.38 1.82
N LYS A 138 -23.21 -11.53 2.51
CA LYS A 138 -23.76 -12.81 2.03
C LYS A 138 -25.26 -12.74 1.80
N ALA A 139 -26.03 -12.13 2.69
CA ALA A 139 -27.48 -12.01 2.56
C ALA A 139 -27.87 -11.09 1.38
N MET A 140 -27.22 -9.94 1.23
CA MET A 140 -27.48 -9.02 0.12
C MET A 140 -27.11 -9.63 -1.23
N MET A 141 -25.96 -10.30 -1.33
CA MET A 141 -25.53 -11.00 -2.55
C MET A 141 -26.53 -12.12 -2.94
N ALA A 142 -26.94 -12.94 -1.97
CA ALA A 142 -27.90 -14.02 -2.19
C ALA A 142 -29.29 -13.52 -2.61
N ALA A 143 -29.70 -12.34 -2.16
CA ALA A 143 -30.98 -11.71 -2.51
C ALA A 143 -30.96 -10.96 -3.86
N GLY A 144 -29.81 -10.93 -4.57
CA GLY A 144 -29.66 -10.25 -5.86
C GLY A 144 -29.28 -8.77 -5.78
N TYR A 145 -29.00 -8.24 -4.58
CA TYR A 145 -28.57 -6.84 -4.35
C TYR A 145 -27.02 -6.68 -4.31
N GLY A 146 -26.33 -7.51 -5.09
CA GLY A 146 -24.88 -7.52 -5.12
C GLY A 146 -24.25 -6.23 -5.62
N ARG A 147 -24.89 -5.52 -6.57
CA ARG A 147 -24.40 -4.25 -7.10
C ARG A 147 -24.41 -3.16 -6.04
N GLU A 148 -25.50 -3.03 -5.34
CA GLU A 148 -25.71 -2.05 -4.25
C GLU A 148 -24.74 -2.34 -3.10
N CYS A 149 -24.65 -3.58 -2.67
CA CYS A 149 -23.74 -4.05 -1.63
C CYS A 149 -22.27 -3.69 -1.97
N VAL A 150 -21.80 -4.02 -3.16
CA VAL A 150 -20.45 -3.73 -3.62
C VAL A 150 -20.21 -2.22 -3.74
N ALA A 151 -21.18 -1.45 -4.22
CA ALA A 151 -21.07 0.00 -4.33
C ALA A 151 -20.91 0.67 -2.95
N THR A 152 -21.76 0.29 -2.00
CA THR A 152 -21.70 0.79 -0.61
C THR A 152 -20.37 0.41 0.04
N PHE A 153 -19.96 -0.85 -0.07
CA PHE A 153 -18.68 -1.33 0.47
C PHE A 153 -17.49 -0.53 -0.08
N LYS A 154 -17.38 -0.42 -1.42
CA LYS A 154 -16.32 0.35 -2.08
C LYS A 154 -16.28 1.80 -1.63
N SER A 155 -17.43 2.48 -1.61
CA SER A 155 -17.52 3.88 -1.24
C SER A 155 -17.05 4.12 0.20
N ARG A 156 -17.55 3.33 1.16
CA ARG A 156 -17.21 3.46 2.58
C ARG A 156 -15.75 3.11 2.85
N ARG A 157 -15.24 2.00 2.31
CA ARG A 157 -13.86 1.58 2.56
C ARG A 157 -12.84 2.49 1.89
N ARG A 158 -13.14 3.00 0.68
CA ARG A 158 -12.28 4.01 0.04
C ARG A 158 -12.19 5.28 0.89
N ALA A 159 -13.30 5.76 1.43
CA ALA A 159 -13.30 6.93 2.31
C ALA A 159 -12.53 6.68 3.62
N ALA A 160 -12.74 5.53 4.26
CA ALA A 160 -12.04 5.15 5.48
C ALA A 160 -10.52 5.00 5.25
N LEU A 161 -10.11 4.33 4.15
CA LEU A 161 -8.71 4.18 3.77
C LEU A 161 -8.06 5.54 3.48
N SER A 162 -8.75 6.42 2.76
CA SER A 162 -8.29 7.81 2.51
C SER A 162 -8.08 8.57 3.82
N ALA A 163 -9.03 8.50 4.75
CA ALA A 163 -8.93 9.13 6.06
C ALA A 163 -7.77 8.57 6.91
N ALA A 164 -7.57 7.25 6.88
CA ALA A 164 -6.45 6.60 7.57
C ALA A 164 -5.10 7.04 7.01
N LEU A 165 -4.95 7.07 5.69
CA LEU A 165 -3.74 7.56 5.03
C LEU A 165 -3.49 9.04 5.31
N HIS A 166 -4.54 9.88 5.32
CA HIS A 166 -4.40 11.29 5.68
C HIS A 166 -3.89 11.46 7.12
N ARG A 167 -4.40 10.68 8.07
CA ARG A 167 -3.91 10.70 9.47
C ARG A 167 -2.44 10.28 9.56
N LEU A 168 -2.02 9.27 8.77
CA LEU A 168 -0.64 8.78 8.76
C LEU A 168 0.33 9.76 8.10
N LEU A 169 -0.04 10.33 6.96
CA LEU A 169 0.82 11.20 6.15
C LEU A 169 0.90 12.63 6.69
N GLY A 170 -0.12 13.11 7.43
CA GLY A 170 -0.15 14.47 7.97
C GLY A 170 -0.32 15.58 6.93
N PHE A 171 -0.55 15.25 5.66
CA PHE A 171 -0.88 16.20 4.60
C PHE A 171 -2.11 15.70 3.83
N PRO A 172 -2.83 16.59 3.09
CA PRO A 172 -4.02 16.20 2.35
C PRO A 172 -3.78 14.98 1.47
N PRO A 173 -4.76 14.05 1.35
CA PRO A 173 -4.63 12.96 0.42
C PRO A 173 -4.30 13.51 -0.97
N LEU A 174 -3.42 12.81 -1.65
CA LEU A 174 -3.05 13.14 -3.02
C LEU A 174 -4.33 13.28 -3.86
N PRO A 175 -4.41 14.25 -4.79
CA PRO A 175 -5.61 14.49 -5.58
C PRO A 175 -6.07 13.21 -6.27
N GLY A 176 -7.38 13.13 -6.56
CA GLY A 176 -8.11 11.94 -6.97
C GLY A 176 -7.50 11.09 -8.10
N PRO A 177 -8.13 9.96 -8.44
CA PRO A 177 -7.58 8.96 -9.35
C PRO A 177 -7.18 9.60 -10.69
N GLY A 178 -5.93 9.35 -11.11
CA GLY A 178 -5.36 9.86 -12.36
C GLY A 178 -4.48 11.11 -12.25
N ASP A 179 -4.62 11.95 -11.21
CA ASP A 179 -3.88 13.21 -11.09
C ASP A 179 -2.60 13.14 -10.25
N HIS A 180 -2.36 12.01 -9.56
CA HIS A 180 -1.21 11.84 -8.66
C HIS A 180 0.13 12.09 -9.33
N HIS A 181 0.33 11.55 -10.52
CA HIS A 181 1.56 11.68 -11.27
C HIS A 181 1.79 13.14 -11.69
N HIS A 182 0.74 13.80 -12.17
CA HIS A 182 0.82 15.19 -12.64
C HIS A 182 1.05 16.18 -11.49
N HIS A 183 0.43 15.96 -10.35
CA HIS A 183 0.62 16.79 -9.15
C HIS A 183 2.03 16.67 -8.58
N MET A 184 2.56 15.44 -8.44
CA MET A 184 3.90 15.20 -7.94
C MET A 184 4.98 15.82 -8.81
N HIS A 185 4.79 15.86 -10.13
CA HIS A 185 5.72 16.53 -11.06
C HIS A 185 5.74 18.06 -10.96
N LYS A 186 4.73 18.69 -10.36
CA LYS A 186 4.68 20.14 -10.16
C LYS A 186 5.36 20.62 -8.88
N LEU A 187 5.57 19.72 -7.90
CA LEU A 187 6.21 20.08 -6.63
C LEU A 187 7.67 20.48 -6.84
N SER A 188 8.12 21.52 -6.15
CA SER A 188 9.55 21.88 -6.12
C SER A 188 10.35 20.82 -5.33
N TRP A 189 11.69 20.83 -5.50
CA TRP A 189 12.54 19.98 -4.67
C TRP A 189 12.39 20.29 -3.18
N ASP A 190 12.34 21.57 -2.81
CA ASP A 190 12.22 21.98 -1.41
C ASP A 190 10.92 21.49 -0.75
N GLN A 191 9.82 21.45 -1.50
CA GLN A 191 8.56 20.88 -1.05
C GLN A 191 8.66 19.35 -0.89
N LEU A 192 9.30 18.67 -1.85
CA LEU A 192 9.51 17.23 -1.77
C LEU A 192 10.39 16.86 -0.57
N ASP A 193 11.57 17.46 -0.46
CA ASP A 193 12.56 17.13 0.59
C ASP A 193 12.12 17.61 1.97
N GLY A 194 11.50 18.79 2.06
CA GLY A 194 11.13 19.40 3.34
C GLY A 194 9.88 18.78 4.00
N THR A 195 8.93 18.30 3.21
CA THR A 195 7.61 17.86 3.73
C THR A 195 7.20 16.48 3.25
N VAL A 196 7.17 16.25 1.93
CA VAL A 196 6.56 15.05 1.36
C VAL A 196 7.36 13.79 1.68
N ILE A 197 8.67 13.81 1.43
CA ILE A 197 9.54 12.63 1.65
C ILE A 197 9.63 12.26 3.13
N PRO A 198 9.84 13.19 4.08
CA PRO A 198 9.85 12.85 5.50
C PRO A 198 8.53 12.23 5.99
N SER A 199 7.40 12.81 5.61
CA SER A 199 6.07 12.28 5.95
C SER A 199 5.83 10.91 5.29
N TRP A 200 6.24 10.75 4.04
CA TRP A 200 6.15 9.48 3.32
C TRP A 200 6.99 8.39 4.00
N LEU A 201 8.24 8.68 4.37
CA LEU A 201 9.12 7.73 5.08
C LEU A 201 8.56 7.31 6.45
N ALA A 202 7.83 8.20 7.11
CA ALA A 202 7.17 7.89 8.37
C ALA A 202 5.94 7.00 8.21
N ALA A 203 5.18 7.16 7.13
CA ALA A 203 3.85 6.59 6.97
C ALA A 203 3.76 5.44 5.96
N ALA A 204 4.45 5.52 4.83
CA ALA A 204 4.30 4.55 3.73
C ALA A 204 4.68 3.11 4.12
N PRO A 205 5.75 2.85 4.90
CA PRO A 205 6.03 1.50 5.38
C PRO A 205 4.86 0.88 6.14
N ALA A 206 4.24 1.62 7.06
CA ALA A 206 3.08 1.17 7.82
C ALA A 206 1.85 0.97 6.91
N ALA A 207 1.64 1.83 5.91
CA ALA A 207 0.57 1.67 4.94
C ALA A 207 0.74 0.38 4.13
N PHE A 208 1.94 0.10 3.63
CA PHE A 208 2.23 -1.08 2.80
C PHE A 208 2.23 -2.39 3.60
N THR A 209 2.75 -2.39 4.82
CA THR A 209 2.92 -3.63 5.61
C THR A 209 1.74 -3.94 6.53
N SER A 210 0.90 -2.96 6.86
CA SER A 210 -0.19 -3.12 7.83
C SER A 210 -1.55 -2.72 7.28
N LEU A 211 -1.69 -1.50 6.73
CA LEU A 211 -2.98 -0.93 6.36
C LEU A 211 -3.59 -1.66 5.14
N PHE A 212 -2.87 -1.78 4.02
CA PHE A 212 -3.35 -2.51 2.85
C PHE A 212 -3.56 -4.00 3.10
N PRO A 213 -2.67 -4.73 3.81
CA PRO A 213 -2.94 -6.10 4.20
C PRO A 213 -4.18 -6.27 5.09
N ALA A 214 -4.46 -5.31 5.99
CA ALA A 214 -5.68 -5.34 6.80
C ALA A 214 -6.93 -5.14 5.93
N GLU A 215 -6.88 -4.22 4.97
CA GLU A 215 -7.97 -3.99 4.02
C GLU A 215 -8.24 -5.22 3.14
N LYS A 216 -7.18 -5.87 2.65
CA LYS A 216 -7.30 -7.12 1.87
C LYS A 216 -7.99 -8.21 2.68
N ARG A 217 -7.55 -8.44 3.93
CA ARG A 217 -8.20 -9.42 4.82
C ARG A 217 -9.68 -9.11 5.06
N LEU A 218 -10.05 -7.83 5.19
CA LEU A 218 -11.44 -7.43 5.35
C LEU A 218 -12.27 -7.75 4.10
N CYS A 219 -11.74 -7.45 2.91
CA CYS A 219 -12.39 -7.78 1.64
C CYS A 219 -12.55 -9.30 1.47
N ASP A 220 -11.51 -10.08 1.75
CA ASP A 220 -11.52 -11.55 1.68
C ASP A 220 -12.54 -12.17 2.65
N ALA A 221 -12.63 -11.63 3.87
CA ALA A 221 -13.61 -12.08 4.85
C ALA A 221 -15.04 -11.73 4.43
N ALA A 222 -15.28 -10.51 3.94
CA ALA A 222 -16.59 -10.03 3.52
C ALA A 222 -17.13 -10.80 2.30
N PHE A 223 -16.29 -11.02 1.29
CA PHE A 223 -16.63 -11.68 0.02
C PHE A 223 -16.13 -13.13 -0.04
N SER A 224 -16.03 -13.83 1.09
CA SER A 224 -15.51 -15.20 1.17
C SER A 224 -16.28 -16.25 0.32
N GLY A 225 -17.46 -15.90 -0.19
CA GLY A 225 -18.23 -16.73 -1.13
C GLY A 225 -17.83 -16.55 -2.60
N ASP A 226 -17.12 -15.47 -2.94
CA ASP A 226 -16.66 -15.14 -4.29
C ASP A 226 -15.35 -14.35 -4.21
N ALA A 227 -14.25 -15.06 -4.30
CA ALA A 227 -12.91 -14.48 -4.19
C ALA A 227 -12.63 -13.46 -5.31
N ALA A 228 -13.16 -13.67 -6.52
CA ALA A 228 -12.94 -12.76 -7.63
C ALA A 228 -13.61 -11.40 -7.38
N VAL A 229 -14.82 -11.40 -6.82
CA VAL A 229 -15.47 -10.16 -6.37
C VAL A 229 -14.68 -9.51 -5.25
N GLY A 230 -14.17 -10.28 -4.28
CA GLY A 230 -13.33 -9.78 -3.20
C GLY A 230 -12.06 -9.07 -3.70
N ASP A 231 -11.36 -9.68 -4.66
CA ASP A 231 -10.16 -9.12 -5.30
C ASP A 231 -10.48 -7.84 -6.07
N ALA A 232 -11.54 -7.83 -6.87
CA ALA A 232 -11.96 -6.65 -7.62
C ALA A 232 -12.42 -5.49 -6.72
N VAL A 233 -13.06 -5.79 -5.59
CA VAL A 233 -13.45 -4.79 -4.58
C VAL A 233 -12.20 -4.21 -3.91
N PHE A 234 -11.27 -5.06 -3.48
CA PHE A 234 -10.01 -4.63 -2.89
C PHE A 234 -9.21 -3.74 -3.86
N ALA A 235 -9.02 -4.18 -5.09
CA ALA A 235 -8.33 -3.39 -6.11
C ALA A 235 -9.00 -2.01 -6.30
N ALA A 236 -10.32 -1.96 -6.40
CA ALA A 236 -11.05 -0.70 -6.53
C ALA A 236 -10.94 0.22 -5.32
N VAL A 237 -10.73 -0.31 -4.12
CA VAL A 237 -10.57 0.47 -2.87
C VAL A 237 -9.13 0.96 -2.71
N ALA A 238 -8.12 0.10 -2.97
CA ALA A 238 -6.75 0.31 -2.52
C ALA A 238 -5.78 0.77 -3.61
N SER A 239 -6.02 0.41 -4.91
CA SER A 239 -5.03 0.62 -5.97
C SER A 239 -4.66 2.08 -6.19
N ASP A 240 -5.64 2.99 -6.21
CA ASP A 240 -5.37 4.43 -6.40
C ASP A 240 -4.51 5.00 -5.26
N HIS A 241 -4.76 4.58 -4.04
CA HIS A 241 -3.99 5.02 -2.87
C HIS A 241 -2.56 4.47 -2.89
N ALA A 242 -2.39 3.19 -3.23
CA ALA A 242 -1.07 2.58 -3.39
C ALA A 242 -0.30 3.26 -4.53
N ALA A 243 -0.95 3.50 -5.67
CA ALA A 243 -0.37 4.23 -6.79
C ALA A 243 0.09 5.64 -6.42
N GLY A 244 -0.69 6.34 -5.59
CA GLY A 244 -0.33 7.66 -5.07
C GLY A 244 0.92 7.63 -4.20
N LEU A 245 1.06 6.64 -3.33
CA LEU A 245 2.27 6.47 -2.52
C LEU A 245 3.50 6.13 -3.38
N LEU A 246 3.35 5.27 -4.39
CA LEU A 246 4.44 4.94 -5.32
C LEU A 246 4.85 6.13 -6.19
N ALA A 247 3.92 7.02 -6.55
CA ALA A 247 4.21 8.22 -7.32
C ALA A 247 5.22 9.16 -6.63
N VAL A 248 5.28 9.18 -5.29
CA VAL A 248 6.29 9.95 -4.53
C VAL A 248 7.70 9.43 -4.82
N ALA A 249 7.91 8.12 -4.79
CA ALA A 249 9.18 7.48 -5.09
C ALA A 249 9.60 7.69 -6.57
N GLU A 250 8.66 7.62 -7.50
CA GLU A 250 8.89 7.92 -8.91
C GLU A 250 9.29 9.37 -9.14
N ALA A 251 8.62 10.32 -8.48
CA ALA A 251 8.95 11.74 -8.55
C ALA A 251 10.33 12.05 -7.95
N LEU A 252 10.69 11.38 -6.85
CA LEU A 252 12.03 11.48 -6.26
C LEU A 252 13.10 10.96 -7.22
N SER A 253 12.93 9.77 -7.78
CA SER A 253 13.91 9.15 -8.70
C SER A 253 14.17 10.01 -9.93
N ALA A 254 13.13 10.66 -10.47
CA ALA A 254 13.24 11.55 -11.62
C ALA A 254 14.06 12.83 -11.33
N ARG A 255 14.00 13.35 -10.08
CA ARG A 255 14.61 14.62 -9.70
C ARG A 255 15.95 14.50 -8.98
N ALA A 256 16.27 13.35 -8.43
CA ALA A 256 17.49 13.13 -7.68
C ALA A 256 18.74 13.00 -8.56
N ARG A 257 18.55 12.65 -9.83
CA ARG A 257 19.67 12.40 -10.76
C ARG A 257 20.64 13.57 -10.83
N ARG A 258 21.94 13.29 -10.68
CA ARG A 258 23.05 14.25 -10.77
C ARG A 258 23.20 15.26 -9.62
N ALA A 259 22.53 15.03 -8.50
CA ALA A 259 22.65 15.86 -7.31
C ALA A 259 23.12 15.00 -6.13
N PRO A 260 24.45 14.93 -5.86
CA PRO A 260 25.01 14.05 -4.81
C PRO A 260 24.37 14.26 -3.44
N GLU A 261 23.99 15.49 -3.11
CA GLU A 261 23.34 15.85 -1.84
C GLU A 261 21.94 15.22 -1.68
N ARG A 262 21.31 14.80 -2.77
CA ARG A 262 19.98 14.15 -2.76
C ARG A 262 20.06 12.64 -2.58
N LEU A 263 21.24 12.05 -2.72
CA LEU A 263 21.43 10.61 -2.67
C LEU A 263 20.87 9.98 -1.40
N PHE A 264 21.08 10.59 -0.24
CA PHE A 264 20.65 10.01 1.02
C PHE A 264 19.14 9.87 1.13
N ARG A 265 18.39 10.80 0.55
CA ARG A 265 16.92 10.69 0.44
C ARG A 265 16.50 9.56 -0.51
N VAL A 266 17.25 9.37 -1.59
CA VAL A 266 17.00 8.26 -2.53
C VAL A 266 17.25 6.93 -1.86
N LEU A 267 18.33 6.80 -1.09
CA LEU A 267 18.65 5.58 -0.33
C LEU A 267 17.61 5.30 0.76
N ASP A 268 17.17 6.32 1.52
CA ASP A 268 16.12 6.18 2.52
C ASP A 268 14.83 5.61 1.90
N VAL A 269 14.41 6.15 0.74
CA VAL A 269 13.19 5.70 0.04
C VAL A 269 13.39 4.33 -0.60
N HIS A 270 14.56 4.05 -1.15
CA HIS A 270 14.91 2.73 -1.71
C HIS A 270 14.80 1.65 -0.64
N ASP A 271 15.45 1.85 0.52
CA ASP A 271 15.43 0.89 1.63
C ASP A 271 14.00 0.64 2.14
N ALA A 272 13.21 1.71 2.29
CA ALA A 272 11.81 1.60 2.72
C ALA A 272 10.94 0.83 1.72
N LEU A 273 11.10 1.08 0.41
CA LEU A 273 10.37 0.36 -0.65
C LEU A 273 10.80 -1.09 -0.76
N THR A 274 12.11 -1.37 -0.72
CA THR A 274 12.64 -2.74 -0.80
C THR A 274 12.15 -3.57 0.37
N ALA A 275 12.12 -3.02 1.58
CA ALA A 275 11.57 -3.68 2.75
C ALA A 275 10.06 -3.92 2.65
N ALA A 276 9.31 -3.02 2.00
CA ALA A 276 7.85 -3.14 1.83
C ALA A 276 7.44 -4.01 0.62
N LEU A 277 8.33 -4.22 -0.35
CA LEU A 277 8.04 -4.91 -1.61
C LEU A 277 7.42 -6.31 -1.42
N PRO A 278 7.91 -7.19 -0.53
CA PRO A 278 7.29 -8.51 -0.31
C PRO A 278 5.81 -8.40 0.12
N ALA A 279 5.49 -7.45 0.99
CA ALA A 279 4.11 -7.20 1.42
C ALA A 279 3.24 -6.69 0.26
N LEU A 280 3.75 -5.75 -0.55
CA LEU A 280 3.07 -5.25 -1.74
C LEU A 280 2.79 -6.36 -2.76
N LEU A 281 3.79 -7.21 -3.04
CA LEU A 281 3.62 -8.36 -3.95
C LEU A 281 2.61 -9.38 -3.41
N SER A 282 2.61 -9.64 -2.09
CA SER A 282 1.64 -10.53 -1.46
C SER A 282 0.20 -10.02 -1.55
N VAL A 283 0.00 -8.70 -1.40
CA VAL A 283 -1.33 -8.09 -1.32
C VAL A 283 -1.89 -7.76 -2.70
N PHE A 284 -1.05 -7.29 -3.63
CA PHE A 284 -1.43 -6.84 -4.97
C PHE A 284 -0.96 -7.78 -6.10
N GLY A 285 -0.33 -8.91 -5.77
CA GLY A 285 0.28 -9.80 -6.77
C GLY A 285 -0.70 -10.62 -7.60
N SER A 286 -2.00 -10.57 -7.35
CA SER A 286 -3.03 -11.35 -8.03
C SER A 286 -4.16 -10.46 -8.59
N GLY A 287 -4.80 -10.92 -9.65
CA GLY A 287 -5.98 -10.30 -10.25
C GLY A 287 -5.76 -8.85 -10.69
N ASP A 288 -6.76 -8.01 -10.46
CA ASP A 288 -6.78 -6.59 -10.85
C ASP A 288 -5.72 -5.73 -10.12
N GLY A 289 -5.11 -6.26 -9.06
CA GLY A 289 -4.03 -5.61 -8.32
C GLY A 289 -2.64 -5.78 -8.95
N SER A 290 -2.46 -6.68 -9.91
CA SER A 290 -1.15 -7.04 -10.48
C SER A 290 -0.40 -5.86 -11.10
N GLU A 291 -1.09 -4.84 -11.59
CA GLU A 291 -0.49 -3.60 -12.09
C GLU A 291 0.22 -2.82 -10.98
N ILE A 292 -0.35 -2.76 -9.77
CA ILE A 292 0.28 -2.10 -8.61
C ILE A 292 1.53 -2.86 -8.16
N ALA A 293 1.48 -4.18 -8.15
CA ALA A 293 2.64 -5.02 -7.83
C ALA A 293 3.79 -4.79 -8.83
N ALA A 294 3.50 -4.81 -10.13
CA ALA A 294 4.47 -4.50 -11.18
C ALA A 294 5.03 -3.07 -11.06
N ARG A 295 4.16 -2.09 -10.76
CA ARG A 295 4.57 -0.70 -10.55
C ARG A 295 5.46 -0.54 -9.32
N ALA A 296 5.18 -1.28 -8.23
CA ALA A 296 6.02 -1.27 -7.03
C ALA A 296 7.42 -1.80 -7.33
N ALA A 297 7.54 -2.94 -8.02
CA ALA A 297 8.82 -3.48 -8.46
C ALA A 297 9.58 -2.50 -9.38
N ALA A 298 8.87 -1.89 -10.34
CA ALA A 298 9.45 -0.88 -11.22
C ALA A 298 9.88 0.39 -10.45
N ALA A 299 9.17 0.79 -9.40
CA ALA A 299 9.55 1.93 -8.56
C ALA A 299 10.84 1.66 -7.79
N VAL A 300 11.00 0.46 -7.20
CA VAL A 300 12.27 0.04 -6.56
C VAL A 300 13.42 0.12 -7.56
N ALA A 301 13.26 -0.47 -8.74
CA ALA A 301 14.28 -0.44 -9.79
C ALA A 301 14.65 1.00 -10.20
N LYS A 302 13.67 1.89 -10.45
CA LYS A 302 13.89 3.29 -10.82
C LYS A 302 14.63 4.09 -9.75
N VAL A 303 14.29 3.87 -8.47
CA VAL A 303 14.95 4.54 -7.33
C VAL A 303 16.39 4.01 -7.20
N GLY A 304 16.59 2.71 -7.37
CA GLY A 304 17.92 2.09 -7.41
C GLY A 304 18.80 2.65 -8.54
N ASP A 305 18.26 2.78 -9.74
CA ASP A 305 18.97 3.38 -10.89
C ASP A 305 19.33 4.85 -10.64
N ALA A 306 18.45 5.60 -9.99
CA ALA A 306 18.73 6.98 -9.61
C ALA A 306 19.89 7.06 -8.61
N ALA A 307 19.96 6.13 -7.64
CA ALA A 307 21.07 6.04 -6.68
C ALA A 307 22.38 5.68 -7.41
N ARG A 308 22.39 4.62 -8.24
CA ARG A 308 23.58 4.23 -9.04
C ARG A 308 24.07 5.37 -9.95
N SER A 309 23.15 6.02 -10.65
CA SER A 309 23.46 7.18 -11.51
C SER A 309 24.07 8.35 -10.74
N THR A 310 23.58 8.61 -9.53
CA THR A 310 24.09 9.71 -8.68
C THR A 310 25.49 9.40 -8.16
N LEU A 311 25.74 8.15 -7.74
CA LEU A 311 27.08 7.69 -7.30
C LEU A 311 28.09 7.70 -8.45
N GLY A 312 27.72 7.23 -9.64
CA GLY A 312 28.55 7.33 -10.83
C GLY A 312 28.82 8.78 -11.25
N GLY A 313 27.84 9.66 -11.09
CA GLY A 313 27.99 11.11 -11.29
C GLY A 313 28.97 11.76 -10.32
N LEU A 314 28.95 11.36 -9.04
CA LEU A 314 29.91 11.82 -8.02
C LEU A 314 31.34 11.36 -8.37
N GLU A 315 31.51 10.09 -8.73
CA GLU A 315 32.81 9.57 -9.17
C GLU A 315 33.34 10.35 -10.37
N ALA A 316 32.52 10.58 -11.37
CA ALA A 316 32.90 11.36 -12.54
C ALA A 316 33.24 12.83 -12.19
N ALA A 317 32.51 13.43 -11.24
CA ALA A 317 32.80 14.79 -10.77
C ALA A 317 34.16 14.89 -10.05
N ILE A 318 34.50 13.90 -9.21
CA ILE A 318 35.82 13.81 -8.57
C ILE A 318 36.93 13.74 -9.61
N ARG A 319 36.76 12.88 -10.62
CA ARG A 319 37.74 12.70 -11.71
C ARG A 319 37.88 13.95 -12.59
N LYS A 320 36.80 14.69 -12.82
CA LYS A 320 36.78 15.90 -13.66
C LYS A 320 37.18 17.18 -12.90
N GLU A 321 37.28 17.12 -11.57
CA GLU A 321 37.75 18.29 -10.79
C GLU A 321 39.04 18.88 -11.38
N PRO A 322 39.17 20.19 -11.58
CA PRO A 322 40.38 20.78 -12.16
C PRO A 322 41.63 20.40 -11.37
N SER A 323 42.66 19.92 -12.06
CA SER A 323 43.94 19.61 -11.40
C SER A 323 44.71 20.89 -11.00
N LYS A 324 44.44 22.03 -11.68
CA LYS A 324 44.99 23.34 -11.32
C LYS A 324 44.25 23.89 -10.09
N GLY A 325 44.99 24.30 -9.10
CA GLY A 325 44.48 24.83 -7.84
C GLY A 325 45.10 24.09 -6.69
N THR A 326 46.26 24.55 -6.26
CA THR A 326 47.03 24.02 -5.13
C THR A 326 46.50 24.55 -3.83
N ALA A 327 46.48 23.73 -2.76
CA ALA A 327 46.22 24.20 -1.41
C ALA A 327 47.49 24.89 -0.88
N ALA A 328 47.36 26.11 -0.33
CA ALA A 328 48.49 26.85 0.17
C ALA A 328 49.25 26.05 1.26
N GLY A 329 50.60 26.03 1.17
CA GLY A 329 51.45 25.33 2.14
C GLY A 329 51.27 23.81 2.17
N GLY A 330 50.73 23.16 1.10
CA GLY A 330 50.51 21.72 1.07
C GLY A 330 49.41 21.23 2.01
N ALA A 331 48.44 22.07 2.38
CA ALA A 331 47.35 21.74 3.31
C ALA A 331 46.36 20.73 2.71
N VAL A 332 45.49 20.17 3.58
CA VAL A 332 44.41 19.28 3.17
C VAL A 332 43.41 20.00 2.23
N HIS A 333 43.23 19.47 1.04
CA HIS A 333 42.39 20.05 0.00
C HIS A 333 40.90 20.02 0.37
N PRO A 334 40.11 21.04 0.01
CA PRO A 334 38.66 21.04 0.24
C PRO A 334 37.94 19.81 -0.35
N LEU A 335 38.34 19.35 -1.56
CA LEU A 335 37.82 18.13 -2.17
C LEU A 335 38.00 16.90 -1.26
N THR A 336 39.18 16.74 -0.64
CA THR A 336 39.46 15.63 0.28
C THR A 336 38.49 15.64 1.46
N ARG A 337 38.27 16.82 2.05
CA ARG A 337 37.30 16.96 3.16
C ARG A 337 35.89 16.66 2.74
N TYR A 338 35.46 17.19 1.58
CA TYR A 338 34.12 16.96 1.04
C TYR A 338 33.86 15.48 0.78
N VAL A 339 34.72 14.82 -0.01
CA VAL A 339 34.54 13.41 -0.38
C VAL A 339 34.61 12.52 0.86
N MET A 340 35.56 12.70 1.76
CA MET A 340 35.66 11.87 2.95
C MET A 340 34.51 12.05 3.93
N ASN A 341 33.97 13.25 4.10
CA ASN A 341 32.78 13.45 4.91
C ASN A 341 31.57 12.80 4.25
N TYR A 342 31.44 12.89 2.92
CA TYR A 342 30.38 12.23 2.16
C TYR A 342 30.43 10.69 2.32
N LEU A 343 31.64 10.11 2.22
CA LEU A 343 31.84 8.66 2.39
C LEU A 343 31.53 8.18 3.81
N VAL A 344 31.80 8.98 4.84
CA VAL A 344 31.43 8.66 6.23
C VAL A 344 29.90 8.51 6.34
N PHE A 345 29.11 9.43 5.76
CA PHE A 345 27.65 9.31 5.74
C PHE A 345 27.15 8.16 4.84
N LEU A 346 27.85 7.93 3.72
CA LEU A 346 27.49 6.85 2.79
C LEU A 346 27.69 5.47 3.42
N ALA A 347 28.69 5.32 4.27
CA ALA A 347 28.96 4.07 4.95
C ALA A 347 27.84 3.61 5.90
N ASP A 348 27.02 4.54 6.40
CA ASP A 348 25.84 4.21 7.20
C ASP A 348 24.75 3.46 6.37
N TYR A 349 24.86 3.50 5.04
CA TYR A 349 23.93 2.84 4.08
C TYR A 349 24.50 1.56 3.48
N ASN A 350 25.49 0.92 4.12
CA ASN A 350 26.15 -0.27 3.57
C ASN A 350 25.18 -1.38 3.16
N HIS A 351 24.12 -1.59 3.93
CA HIS A 351 23.09 -2.60 3.59
C HIS A 351 22.32 -2.24 2.30
N GLY A 352 21.83 -1.01 2.21
CA GLY A 352 21.13 -0.54 1.01
C GLY A 352 22.02 -0.52 -0.23
N LEU A 353 23.31 -0.15 -0.04
CA LEU A 353 24.30 -0.21 -1.13
C LEU A 353 24.60 -1.64 -1.58
N ALA A 354 24.62 -2.61 -0.67
CA ALA A 354 24.78 -4.01 -1.00
C ALA A 354 23.61 -4.47 -1.92
N LEU A 355 22.36 -4.19 -1.52
CA LEU A 355 21.18 -4.53 -2.32
C LEU A 355 21.17 -3.86 -3.70
N LEU A 356 21.75 -2.66 -3.82
CA LEU A 356 21.82 -1.95 -5.11
C LEU A 356 22.78 -2.60 -6.12
N TYR A 357 23.80 -3.32 -5.67
CA TYR A 357 24.89 -3.85 -6.51
C TYR A 357 24.98 -5.38 -6.49
N ASP A 358 24.11 -6.09 -5.74
CA ASP A 358 24.07 -7.56 -5.71
C ASP A 358 23.62 -8.16 -7.05
N ASP A 359 22.74 -7.49 -7.78
CA ASP A 359 22.24 -7.94 -9.08
C ASP A 359 23.32 -7.96 -10.18
N ASP A 360 24.38 -7.15 -10.03
CA ASP A 360 25.47 -7.08 -11.03
C ASP A 360 26.53 -8.19 -10.85
N SER A 361 26.47 -8.97 -9.76
CA SER A 361 27.52 -9.95 -9.42
C SER A 361 27.33 -11.35 -10.00
N GLU A 362 26.22 -11.64 -10.68
CA GLU A 362 26.01 -12.97 -11.31
C GLU A 362 26.85 -13.24 -12.57
N SER A 363 27.61 -12.27 -13.07
CA SER A 363 28.30 -12.40 -14.37
C SER A 363 29.82 -12.50 -14.33
N ASP A 364 30.50 -12.48 -13.20
CA ASP A 364 31.97 -12.56 -13.18
C ASP A 364 32.52 -13.58 -12.18
N ASN A 365 33.09 -14.67 -12.73
CA ASN A 365 33.74 -15.76 -12.01
C ASN A 365 35.12 -15.37 -11.46
N SER A 366 35.17 -14.46 -10.48
CA SER A 366 36.44 -14.16 -9.78
C SER A 366 36.33 -14.52 -8.30
N ASP A 367 37.22 -15.42 -7.88
CA ASP A 367 37.28 -16.08 -6.56
C ASP A 367 37.62 -15.15 -5.36
N GLU A 368 37.57 -13.84 -5.50
CA GLU A 368 37.93 -12.90 -4.42
C GLU A 368 36.90 -11.77 -4.32
N GLN A 369 35.73 -12.10 -3.76
CA GLN A 369 34.59 -11.20 -3.65
C GLN A 369 34.67 -10.34 -2.39
N ALA A 370 35.12 -9.07 -2.53
CA ALA A 370 34.75 -8.02 -1.60
C ALA A 370 33.23 -7.74 -1.72
N PRO A 371 32.50 -7.45 -0.62
CA PRO A 371 31.07 -7.15 -0.69
C PRO A 371 30.80 -5.97 -1.64
N PRO A 372 29.71 -6.02 -2.45
CA PRO A 372 29.42 -5.03 -3.50
C PRO A 372 29.38 -3.58 -3.01
N SER A 373 28.95 -3.34 -1.77
CA SER A 373 28.98 -2.03 -1.12
C SER A 373 30.40 -1.49 -0.90
N SER A 374 31.36 -2.38 -0.60
CA SER A 374 32.76 -1.98 -0.45
C SER A 374 33.40 -1.58 -1.78
N SER A 375 32.93 -2.14 -2.88
CA SER A 375 33.38 -1.80 -4.22
C SER A 375 33.14 -0.33 -4.58
N ILE A 376 31.95 0.23 -4.32
CA ILE A 376 31.66 1.64 -4.67
C ILE A 376 32.41 2.62 -3.77
N ILE A 377 32.52 2.36 -2.48
CA ILE A 377 33.32 3.18 -1.55
C ILE A 377 34.78 3.15 -1.94
N HIS A 378 35.31 1.97 -2.25
CA HIS A 378 36.68 1.81 -2.72
C HIS A 378 36.94 2.57 -4.02
N ARG A 379 36.04 2.51 -5.00
CA ARG A 379 36.13 3.24 -6.28
C ARG A 379 36.16 4.75 -6.06
N LEU A 380 35.33 5.29 -5.16
CA LEU A 380 35.29 6.72 -4.82
C LEU A 380 36.59 7.18 -4.13
N VAL A 381 37.11 6.35 -3.22
CA VAL A 381 38.42 6.63 -2.57
C VAL A 381 39.56 6.59 -3.59
N THR A 382 39.59 5.61 -4.46
CA THR A 382 40.60 5.48 -5.53
C THR A 382 40.51 6.66 -6.50
N ALA A 383 39.33 7.10 -6.89
CA ALA A 383 39.13 8.28 -7.73
C ALA A 383 39.64 9.55 -7.05
N LEU A 384 39.42 9.69 -5.72
CA LEU A 384 39.95 10.80 -4.93
C LEU A 384 41.48 10.78 -4.89
N LEU A 385 42.08 9.63 -4.55
CA LEU A 385 43.54 9.50 -4.47
C LEU A 385 44.22 9.83 -5.80
N GLY A 386 43.75 9.26 -6.92
CA GLY A 386 44.26 9.57 -8.26
C GLY A 386 44.12 11.06 -8.62
N LYS A 387 43.04 11.73 -8.16
CA LYS A 387 42.87 13.17 -8.37
C LYS A 387 43.86 13.98 -7.50
N LEU A 388 44.14 13.56 -6.28
CA LEU A 388 45.15 14.21 -5.39
C LEU A 388 46.57 14.08 -5.97
N GLU A 389 46.91 12.93 -6.54
CA GLU A 389 48.18 12.74 -7.27
C GLU A 389 48.32 13.73 -8.43
N ALA A 390 47.27 13.84 -9.27
CA ALA A 390 47.22 14.77 -10.38
C ALA A 390 47.35 16.25 -9.92
N LYS A 391 46.80 16.60 -8.76
CA LYS A 391 46.92 17.93 -8.17
C LYS A 391 48.33 18.15 -7.59
N ALA A 392 48.94 17.14 -7.01
CA ALA A 392 50.32 17.20 -6.48
C ALA A 392 51.32 17.55 -7.59
N GLY A 393 51.14 17.02 -8.80
CA GLY A 393 51.96 17.37 -9.96
C GLY A 393 51.87 18.84 -10.41
N SER A 394 50.90 19.61 -9.91
CA SER A 394 50.75 21.04 -10.20
C SER A 394 51.60 21.97 -9.32
N TYR A 395 52.25 21.44 -8.27
CA TYR A 395 53.14 22.24 -7.42
C TYR A 395 54.48 22.44 -8.11
N ARG A 396 54.99 23.67 -8.06
CA ARG A 396 56.36 23.98 -8.60
C ARG A 396 57.47 23.41 -7.72
N GLU A 397 57.24 23.37 -6.43
CA GLU A 397 58.21 22.87 -5.43
C GLU A 397 57.89 21.40 -5.11
N VAL A 398 58.84 20.53 -5.34
CA VAL A 398 58.74 19.09 -5.09
C VAL A 398 58.43 18.79 -3.62
N ALA A 399 59.03 19.54 -2.68
CA ALA A 399 58.77 19.38 -1.24
C ALA A 399 57.32 19.66 -0.88
N LEU A 400 56.68 20.71 -1.48
CA LEU A 400 55.26 21.03 -1.25
C LEU A 400 54.35 19.99 -1.89
N SER A 401 54.70 19.43 -3.03
CA SER A 401 54.00 18.33 -3.66
C SER A 401 53.91 17.10 -2.75
N TYR A 402 55.03 16.68 -2.18
CA TYR A 402 55.08 15.58 -1.22
C TYR A 402 54.31 15.90 0.07
N LEU A 403 54.46 17.09 0.62
CA LEU A 403 53.77 17.52 1.83
C LEU A 403 52.25 17.50 1.63
N PHE A 404 51.79 17.97 0.44
CA PHE A 404 50.39 17.91 0.06
C PHE A 404 49.86 16.49 0.03
N LEU A 405 50.56 15.52 -0.61
CA LEU A 405 50.18 14.13 -0.65
C LEU A 405 50.14 13.52 0.74
N VAL A 406 51.19 13.72 1.56
CA VAL A 406 51.21 13.18 2.91
C VAL A 406 50.07 13.71 3.77
N ASN A 407 49.77 15.01 3.73
CA ASN A 407 48.68 15.58 4.51
C ASN A 407 47.32 15.06 4.08
N ASN A 408 47.07 14.92 2.78
CA ASN A 408 45.79 14.46 2.26
C ASN A 408 45.59 12.97 2.45
N THR A 409 46.62 12.14 2.20
CA THR A 409 46.51 10.67 2.42
C THR A 409 46.40 10.35 3.91
N ALA A 410 47.12 11.07 4.79
CA ALA A 410 46.96 10.93 6.25
C ALA A 410 45.58 11.33 6.72
N TYR A 411 44.95 12.35 6.10
CA TYR A 411 43.57 12.71 6.39
C TYR A 411 42.60 11.62 5.98
N VAL A 412 42.73 11.04 4.76
CA VAL A 412 41.93 9.91 4.27
C VAL A 412 42.07 8.72 5.22
N ALA A 413 43.33 8.33 5.56
CA ALA A 413 43.60 7.19 6.45
C ALA A 413 42.97 7.38 7.84
N ARG A 414 43.06 8.58 8.42
CA ARG A 414 42.42 8.87 9.71
C ARG A 414 40.90 8.79 9.66
N LYS A 415 40.28 9.29 8.59
CA LYS A 415 38.82 9.22 8.40
C LYS A 415 38.36 7.78 8.25
N VAL A 416 39.07 6.95 7.49
CA VAL A 416 38.78 5.51 7.36
C VAL A 416 38.99 4.79 8.69
N ALA A 417 40.07 5.05 9.40
CA ALA A 417 40.35 4.45 10.69
C ALA A 417 39.34 4.85 11.78
N GLY A 418 38.86 6.09 11.72
CA GLY A 418 37.91 6.63 12.70
C GLY A 418 36.47 6.28 12.48
N SER A 419 36.10 5.68 11.33
CA SER A 419 34.73 5.20 11.02
C SER A 419 34.74 3.68 10.98
N GLY A 420 34.04 3.05 11.91
CA GLY A 420 33.87 1.58 11.95
C GLY A 420 33.22 1.04 10.69
N GLU A 421 32.23 1.77 10.18
CA GLU A 421 31.47 1.41 8.98
C GLU A 421 32.33 1.52 7.70
N LEU A 422 33.15 2.57 7.54
CA LEU A 422 34.11 2.70 6.44
C LEU A 422 35.19 1.62 6.48
N ARG A 423 35.65 1.24 7.67
CA ARG A 423 36.62 0.15 7.82
C ARG A 423 36.02 -1.21 7.40
N GLY A 424 34.75 -1.45 7.70
CA GLY A 424 34.03 -2.64 7.24
C GLY A 424 33.86 -2.67 5.72
N GLY A 425 33.66 -1.50 5.08
CA GLY A 425 33.50 -1.36 3.62
C GLY A 425 34.81 -1.33 2.82
N THR A 426 35.96 -1.02 3.45
CA THR A 426 37.27 -0.95 2.76
C THR A 426 38.13 -2.20 2.89
N GLY A 427 37.73 -3.21 3.64
CA GLY A 427 38.46 -4.45 3.74
C GLY A 427 38.16 -5.22 5.02
N ARG A 428 37.24 -6.14 4.93
CA ARG A 428 37.20 -7.27 5.87
C ARG A 428 37.98 -8.41 5.27
N ALA A 429 39.30 -8.30 5.31
CA ALA A 429 40.13 -9.46 5.28
C ALA A 429 40.05 -10.09 6.68
N VAL A 430 39.35 -11.22 6.81
CA VAL A 430 39.44 -12.26 7.84
C VAL A 430 39.20 -11.83 9.32
N GLY A 431 38.13 -12.32 9.90
CA GLY A 431 38.00 -12.43 11.33
C GLY A 431 36.56 -12.36 11.84
N GLY A 432 35.99 -13.52 12.12
CA GLY A 432 34.60 -13.73 12.49
C GLY A 432 34.12 -13.13 13.79
N GLY A 433 32.83 -13.10 13.94
CA GLY A 433 32.15 -13.29 15.22
C GLY A 433 31.34 -12.14 15.76
N ALA A 434 30.03 -12.37 15.74
CA ALA A 434 29.03 -12.08 16.76
C ALA A 434 28.57 -10.65 17.05
N GLY A 435 27.26 -10.47 16.97
CA GLY A 435 26.48 -9.76 17.98
C GLY A 435 25.81 -8.46 17.60
N GLY A 436 24.64 -8.53 17.28
CA GLY A 436 23.37 -7.93 17.55
C GLY A 436 23.27 -6.55 18.22
N GLN A 437 22.17 -5.89 17.84
CA GLN A 437 21.49 -4.75 18.49
C GLN A 437 22.03 -3.35 18.18
N GLY A 438 21.18 -2.56 17.53
CA GLY A 438 21.41 -1.15 17.33
C GLY A 438 20.34 -0.36 16.56
N ASP A 439 19.04 -0.72 16.72
CA ASP A 439 17.96 -0.02 15.97
C ASP A 439 17.46 1.31 16.57
N GLY A 440 18.05 1.78 17.67
CA GLY A 440 17.54 2.95 18.40
C GLY A 440 18.22 4.31 18.11
N ALA A 441 19.33 4.35 17.40
CA ALA A 441 20.18 5.56 17.31
C ALA A 441 20.06 6.35 15.99
N ARG A 442 19.43 5.77 14.98
CA ARG A 442 19.40 6.35 13.61
C ARG A 442 18.61 7.66 13.46
N GLY A 443 17.62 7.91 14.34
CA GLY A 443 16.72 9.06 14.21
C GLY A 443 17.26 10.41 14.75
N ARG A 444 18.27 10.43 15.61
CA ARG A 444 18.67 11.64 16.35
C ARG A 444 19.88 12.38 15.80
N VAL A 445 20.70 11.78 14.95
CA VAL A 445 21.93 12.40 14.41
C VAL A 445 21.66 13.11 13.07
N ARG A 446 20.59 12.74 12.35
CA ARG A 446 20.24 13.30 11.02
C ARG A 446 19.86 14.79 11.02
N ALA A 447 19.35 15.33 12.12
CA ALA A 447 18.88 16.72 12.16
C ALA A 447 20.01 17.78 12.34
N ARG A 448 21.22 17.38 12.74
CA ARG A 448 22.31 18.33 13.03
C ARG A 448 23.41 18.44 11.98
N GLY A 449 23.47 17.52 10.99
CA GLY A 449 24.55 17.47 10.00
C GLY A 449 24.33 18.26 8.72
N VAL A 450 23.08 18.56 8.38
CA VAL A 450 22.73 19.19 7.07
C VAL A 450 22.84 20.71 7.11
N GLY A 451 22.85 21.33 8.30
CA GLY A 451 22.87 22.80 8.43
C GLY A 451 24.20 23.51 8.16
N GLN A 452 25.30 22.77 8.02
CA GLN A 452 26.63 23.42 7.82
C GLN A 452 27.13 23.41 6.37
N GLY A 453 26.38 22.80 5.43
CA GLY A 453 26.72 22.80 4.00
C GLY A 453 26.31 24.08 3.26
N ASP A 454 25.28 24.76 3.72
CA ASP A 454 24.70 25.91 3.00
C ASP A 454 25.49 27.22 3.09
N ASP A 455 26.34 27.39 4.09
CA ASP A 455 27.13 28.63 4.27
C ASP A 455 28.25 28.81 3.23
N LEU A 456 28.68 27.74 2.57
CA LEU A 456 29.74 27.84 1.56
C LEU A 456 29.21 28.14 0.13
N ALA A 457 27.98 27.81 -0.16
CA ALA A 457 27.35 28.14 -1.45
C ALA A 457 26.89 29.61 -1.51
N GLY A 458 26.47 30.18 -0.37
CA GLY A 458 26.02 31.57 -0.28
C GLY A 458 27.12 32.61 -0.49
N ARG A 459 28.37 32.28 -0.13
CA ARG A 459 29.51 33.23 -0.27
C ARG A 459 30.06 33.37 -1.68
N ARG A 460 29.78 32.45 -2.61
CA ARG A 460 30.20 32.57 -4.02
C ARG A 460 29.30 33.47 -4.86
N ARG A 461 28.06 33.72 -4.44
CA ARG A 461 27.12 34.60 -5.20
C ARG A 461 27.29 36.11 -4.94
N ARG A 462 27.95 36.49 -3.84
CA ARG A 462 28.17 37.92 -3.50
C ARG A 462 29.43 38.58 -4.10
N ARG A 463 30.26 37.87 -4.85
CA ARG A 463 31.46 38.42 -5.51
C ARG A 463 31.32 38.64 -7.01
N ARG A 464 30.10 38.57 -7.57
CA ARG A 464 29.84 38.91 -8.95
C ARG A 464 28.63 39.88 -9.05
N ARG A 465 28.74 41.02 -8.38
CA ARG A 465 28.09 42.29 -8.73
C ARG A 465 29.05 43.39 -8.41
#